data_13722f118e7bf0925a206661ea725cbf
#
_entry.id   13722f118e7bf0925a206661ea725cbf
#
_cell.length_a   1.000
_cell.length_b   1.000
_cell.length_c   1.000
_cell.angle_alpha   90.00
_cell.angle_beta   90.00
_cell.angle_gamma   90.00
#
_symmetry.space_group_name_H-M   'P 1'
#
loop_
_entity.id
_entity.type
_entity.pdbx_description
1 polymer ?
#
loop_
_entity_poly.entity_id
_entity_poly.type
_entity_poly.pdbx_seq_one_letter_code
_entity_poly.pdbx_strand_id
1 'polypeptide(L)'
;MEMARQFGLLQEELGDPGLTIYFCTWGGEEEGLWGSSEWVIKHRDMLEDKLRLYINLDMNHVDAERNSGVTLQGNSATDVKHIEGLVVEFANSYPELYEKYSIIVRELDSDQRPDNSDHAPFVFGIHQEEADEFGLAMICYGSGSSEYHTYLDNMDRFNEESLSVSGIIYGSLIRHLAWG
;
A
#
# COMPACT_ATOMS: atom_id res chain seq x y z
N MET A 1 1.60 -4.21 11.02
CA MET A 1 2.12 -5.19 12.02
C MET A 1 1.48 -6.56 11.88
N GLU A 2 0.15 -6.70 11.69
CA GLU A 2 -0.50 -8.01 11.52
C GLU A 2 0.02 -8.77 10.28
N MET A 3 0.19 -8.10 9.18
CA MET A 3 0.76 -8.68 7.96
C MET A 3 2.16 -9.28 8.22
N ALA A 4 3.02 -8.56 8.95
CA ALA A 4 4.35 -9.06 9.32
C ALA A 4 4.25 -10.33 10.20
N ARG A 5 3.29 -10.39 11.12
CA ARG A 5 3.04 -11.57 11.94
C ARG A 5 2.58 -12.75 11.08
N GLN A 6 1.67 -12.53 10.13
CA GLN A 6 1.18 -13.57 9.22
C GLN A 6 2.30 -14.13 8.34
N PHE A 7 3.16 -13.26 7.79
CA PHE A 7 4.30 -13.72 6.99
C PHE A 7 5.37 -14.46 7.81
N GLY A 8 5.53 -14.10 9.09
CA GLY A 8 6.36 -14.90 10.00
C GLY A 8 5.84 -16.31 10.17
N LEU A 9 4.51 -16.49 10.33
CA LEU A 9 3.90 -17.82 10.39
C LEU A 9 4.02 -18.59 9.06
N LEU A 10 3.84 -17.91 7.92
CA LEU A 10 4.05 -18.52 6.61
C LEU A 10 5.49 -18.98 6.40
N GLN A 11 6.46 -18.24 6.87
CA GLN A 11 7.88 -18.65 6.82
C GLN A 11 8.13 -19.93 7.65
N GLU A 12 7.50 -20.06 8.81
CA GLU A 12 7.58 -21.30 9.62
C GLU A 12 6.97 -22.51 8.89
N GLU A 13 5.90 -22.29 8.10
CA GLU A 13 5.19 -23.34 7.38
C GLU A 13 5.84 -23.68 6.04
N LEU A 14 6.19 -22.65 5.24
CA LEU A 14 6.62 -22.80 3.84
C LEU A 14 8.14 -22.68 3.65
N GLY A 15 8.88 -22.31 4.69
CA GLY A 15 10.32 -22.03 4.61
C GLY A 15 10.60 -20.57 4.21
N ASP A 16 11.89 -20.29 3.99
CA ASP A 16 12.34 -18.94 3.67
C ASP A 16 11.74 -18.43 2.36
N PRO A 17 11.29 -17.16 2.32
CA PRO A 17 10.80 -16.55 1.09
C PRO A 17 11.94 -16.34 0.08
N GLY A 18 11.62 -16.41 -1.20
CA GLY A 18 12.56 -16.11 -2.28
C GLY A 18 12.98 -14.63 -2.39
N LEU A 19 12.27 -13.76 -1.68
CA LEU A 19 12.50 -12.31 -1.62
C LEU A 19 12.58 -11.84 -0.17
N THR A 20 13.40 -10.82 0.09
CA THR A 20 13.40 -10.14 1.39
C THR A 20 12.21 -9.20 1.48
N ILE A 21 11.45 -9.29 2.57
CA ILE A 21 10.29 -8.43 2.85
C ILE A 21 10.66 -7.46 3.98
N TYR A 22 10.58 -6.17 3.69
CA TYR A 22 10.76 -5.11 4.69
C TYR A 22 9.40 -4.58 5.14
N PHE A 23 9.19 -4.49 6.44
CA PHE A 23 8.05 -3.82 7.05
C PHE A 23 8.54 -2.53 7.69
N CYS A 24 8.17 -1.42 7.09
CA CYS A 24 8.65 -0.11 7.49
C CYS A 24 7.54 0.73 8.10
N THR A 25 7.89 1.57 9.06
CA THR A 25 7.06 2.66 9.56
C THR A 25 7.89 3.92 9.50
N TRP A 26 7.32 4.96 8.92
CA TRP A 26 8.01 6.21 8.69
C TRP A 26 7.64 7.25 9.74
N GLY A 27 8.55 8.13 10.06
CA GLY A 27 8.31 9.29 10.92
C GLY A 27 8.45 10.58 10.13
N GLY A 28 7.71 11.62 10.54
CA GLY A 28 7.78 12.94 9.91
C GLY A 28 7.18 13.00 8.52
N GLU A 29 6.14 12.21 8.26
CA GLU A 29 5.40 12.24 6.98
C GLU A 29 4.80 13.63 6.76
N GLU A 30 4.03 14.14 7.70
CA GLU A 30 3.40 15.45 7.69
C GLU A 30 4.39 16.66 7.69
N GLU A 31 5.64 16.39 8.03
CA GLU A 31 6.73 17.39 8.03
C GLU A 31 7.55 17.41 6.72
N GLY A 32 7.12 16.67 5.72
CA GLY A 32 7.75 16.59 4.41
C GLY A 32 8.45 15.27 4.12
N LEU A 33 7.85 14.14 4.52
CA LEU A 33 8.30 12.78 4.20
C LEU A 33 9.72 12.45 4.69
N TRP A 34 10.11 12.99 5.83
CA TRP A 34 11.52 12.95 6.27
C TRP A 34 12.05 11.53 6.46
N GLY A 35 11.26 10.66 7.08
CA GLY A 35 11.69 9.29 7.37
C GLY A 35 11.90 8.46 6.12
N SER A 36 10.96 8.46 5.22
CA SER A 36 11.01 7.73 3.95
C SER A 36 12.09 8.29 3.02
N SER A 37 12.18 9.62 2.89
CA SER A 37 13.19 10.29 2.07
C SER A 37 14.61 9.98 2.54
N GLU A 38 14.89 10.10 3.82
CA GLU A 38 16.21 9.81 4.39
C GLU A 38 16.57 8.33 4.24
N TRP A 39 15.59 7.44 4.34
CA TRP A 39 15.81 6.02 4.15
C TRP A 39 16.15 5.69 2.68
N VAL A 40 15.42 6.28 1.72
CA VAL A 40 15.70 6.14 0.28
C VAL A 40 17.11 6.66 -0.04
N ILE A 41 17.49 7.85 0.46
CA ILE A 41 18.84 8.40 0.26
C ILE A 41 19.91 7.42 0.73
N LYS A 42 19.76 6.87 1.93
CA LYS A 42 20.74 5.95 2.53
C LYS A 42 20.85 4.60 1.85
N HIS A 43 19.80 4.15 1.21
CA HIS A 43 19.71 2.81 0.64
C HIS A 43 19.57 2.80 -0.89
N ARG A 44 19.87 3.93 -1.54
CA ARG A 44 19.68 4.13 -2.98
C ARG A 44 20.21 2.97 -3.82
N ASP A 45 21.48 2.64 -3.67
CA ASP A 45 22.14 1.57 -4.44
C ASP A 45 21.42 0.21 -4.28
N MET A 46 20.96 -0.08 -3.06
CA MET A 46 20.22 -1.30 -2.77
C MET A 46 18.84 -1.28 -3.41
N LEU A 47 18.16 -0.14 -3.41
CA LEU A 47 16.83 0.02 -4.00
C LEU A 47 16.90 -0.11 -5.52
N GLU A 48 17.83 0.58 -6.18
CA GLU A 48 18.03 0.52 -7.64
C GLU A 48 18.30 -0.91 -8.12
N ASP A 49 19.10 -1.67 -7.38
CA ASP A 49 19.46 -3.05 -7.74
C ASP A 49 18.37 -4.09 -7.40
N LYS A 50 17.68 -3.93 -6.26
CA LYS A 50 16.93 -5.04 -5.63
C LYS A 50 15.45 -4.78 -5.40
N LEU A 51 14.99 -3.52 -5.39
CA LEU A 51 13.57 -3.26 -5.17
C LEU A 51 12.74 -3.90 -6.28
N ARG A 52 11.71 -4.66 -5.87
CA ARG A 52 10.75 -5.27 -6.80
C ARG A 52 9.37 -4.64 -6.66
N LEU A 53 9.01 -4.27 -5.45
CA LEU A 53 7.70 -3.72 -5.15
C LEU A 53 7.78 -2.88 -3.87
N TYR A 54 7.21 -1.70 -3.91
CA TYR A 54 6.90 -0.90 -2.74
C TYR A 54 5.38 -0.80 -2.60
N ILE A 55 4.87 -1.04 -1.40
CA ILE A 55 3.44 -0.90 -1.08
C ILE A 55 3.31 0.13 0.02
N ASN A 56 2.60 1.21 -0.26
CA ASN A 56 2.22 2.20 0.73
C ASN A 56 0.85 1.88 1.30
N LEU A 57 0.75 1.81 2.61
CA LEU A 57 -0.50 1.59 3.33
C LEU A 57 -0.79 2.82 4.17
N ASP A 58 -1.39 3.79 3.53
CA ASP A 58 -1.78 5.05 4.14
C ASP A 58 -3.27 5.29 3.92
N MET A 59 -3.97 5.78 4.94
CA MET A 59 -5.43 5.98 4.90
C MET A 59 -6.22 4.78 4.39
N ASN A 60 -5.75 3.57 4.68
CA ASN A 60 -6.32 2.32 4.17
C ASN A 60 -7.49 1.79 5.03
N HIS A 61 -8.05 2.61 5.86
CA HIS A 61 -9.21 2.37 6.71
C HIS A 61 -10.37 3.25 6.26
N VAL A 62 -11.57 2.71 6.22
CA VAL A 62 -12.79 3.45 5.88
C VAL A 62 -13.94 3.10 6.84
N ASP A 63 -14.78 4.09 7.10
CA ASP A 63 -16.07 3.87 7.77
C ASP A 63 -17.11 3.52 6.71
N ALA A 64 -17.53 2.24 6.69
CA ALA A 64 -18.47 1.72 5.69
C ALA A 64 -19.86 2.39 5.75
N GLU A 65 -20.24 2.97 6.87
CA GLU A 65 -21.53 3.68 6.99
C GLU A 65 -21.50 5.07 6.35
N ARG A 66 -20.32 5.71 6.34
CA ARG A 66 -20.14 7.07 5.86
C ARG A 66 -19.40 7.14 4.53
N ASN A 67 -18.44 6.24 4.35
CA ASN A 67 -17.59 6.19 3.18
C ASN A 67 -17.11 4.76 2.96
N SER A 68 -17.76 4.05 2.06
CA SER A 68 -17.51 2.63 1.81
C SER A 68 -16.43 2.36 0.75
N GLY A 69 -15.73 3.38 0.26
CA GLY A 69 -14.78 3.22 -0.83
C GLY A 69 -13.33 3.03 -0.36
N VAL A 70 -12.61 2.15 -1.02
CA VAL A 70 -11.15 1.99 -0.94
C VAL A 70 -10.57 2.25 -2.32
N THR A 71 -9.58 3.13 -2.41
CA THR A 71 -8.87 3.38 -3.67
C THR A 71 -7.53 2.68 -3.65
N LEU A 72 -7.32 1.79 -4.62
CA LEU A 72 -6.04 1.14 -4.91
C LEU A 72 -5.41 1.82 -6.11
N GLN A 73 -4.14 2.17 -6.02
CA GLN A 73 -3.45 2.87 -7.10
C GLN A 73 -2.23 2.09 -7.56
N GLY A 74 -2.03 2.03 -8.88
CA GLY A 74 -0.84 1.51 -9.52
C GLY A 74 -0.03 2.65 -10.13
N ASN A 75 1.29 2.49 -10.19
CA ASN A 75 2.19 3.48 -10.75
C ASN A 75 2.19 3.51 -12.29
N SER A 76 1.67 2.46 -12.89
CA SER A 76 1.58 2.29 -14.34
C SER A 76 0.32 1.52 -14.75
N ALA A 77 -0.03 1.57 -16.03
CA ALA A 77 -1.11 0.78 -16.58
C ALA A 77 -0.92 -0.74 -16.38
N THR A 78 0.32 -1.20 -16.27
CA THR A 78 0.64 -2.60 -15.96
C THR A 78 0.30 -2.93 -14.52
N ASP A 79 0.63 -2.05 -13.59
CA ASP A 79 0.32 -2.22 -12.16
C ASP A 79 -1.18 -2.19 -11.93
N VAL A 80 -1.89 -1.27 -12.59
CA VAL A 80 -3.36 -1.19 -12.55
C VAL A 80 -3.98 -2.53 -12.95
N LYS A 81 -3.57 -3.12 -14.06
CA LYS A 81 -4.05 -4.45 -14.48
C LYS A 81 -3.75 -5.55 -13.47
N HIS A 82 -2.60 -5.49 -12.84
CA HIS A 82 -2.22 -6.44 -11.80
C HIS A 82 -3.15 -6.31 -10.60
N ILE A 83 -3.35 -5.09 -10.12
CA ILE A 83 -4.27 -4.80 -9.01
C ILE A 83 -5.70 -5.22 -9.35
N GLU A 84 -6.18 -4.92 -10.57
CA GLU A 84 -7.50 -5.35 -11.03
C GLU A 84 -7.66 -6.88 -10.98
N GLY A 85 -6.63 -7.63 -11.38
CA GLY A 85 -6.62 -9.09 -11.25
C GLY A 85 -6.75 -9.55 -9.79
N LEU A 86 -6.02 -8.94 -8.88
CA LEU A 86 -6.10 -9.23 -7.44
C LEU A 86 -7.49 -8.88 -6.85
N VAL A 87 -8.09 -7.79 -7.31
CA VAL A 87 -9.45 -7.40 -6.90
C VAL A 87 -10.49 -8.42 -7.38
N VAL A 88 -10.34 -8.96 -8.58
CA VAL A 88 -11.21 -10.05 -9.08
C VAL A 88 -11.06 -11.30 -8.22
N GLU A 89 -9.85 -11.69 -7.86
CA GLU A 89 -9.62 -12.82 -6.95
C GLU A 89 -10.22 -12.58 -5.56
N PHE A 90 -10.04 -11.36 -5.04
CA PHE A 90 -10.64 -10.94 -3.79
C PHE A 90 -12.16 -10.99 -3.82
N ALA A 91 -12.80 -10.44 -4.87
CA ALA A 91 -14.25 -10.46 -5.03
C ALA A 91 -14.82 -11.88 -5.08
N ASN A 92 -14.10 -12.81 -5.73
CA ASN A 92 -14.49 -14.22 -5.79
C ASN A 92 -14.35 -14.92 -4.43
N SER A 93 -13.34 -14.58 -3.66
CA SER A 93 -13.02 -15.22 -2.38
C SER A 93 -13.77 -14.61 -1.20
N TYR A 94 -14.06 -13.32 -1.26
CA TYR A 94 -14.69 -12.52 -0.20
C TYR A 94 -15.81 -11.62 -0.74
N PRO A 95 -16.87 -12.18 -1.33
CA PRO A 95 -17.92 -11.41 -2.01
C PRO A 95 -18.63 -10.41 -1.09
N GLU A 96 -18.84 -10.75 0.18
CA GLU A 96 -19.50 -9.86 1.13
C GLU A 96 -18.68 -8.61 1.44
N LEU A 97 -17.36 -8.75 1.58
CA LEU A 97 -16.46 -7.60 1.76
C LEU A 97 -16.38 -6.76 0.48
N TYR A 98 -16.34 -7.41 -0.68
CA TYR A 98 -16.31 -6.70 -1.96
C TYR A 98 -17.59 -5.88 -2.21
N GLU A 99 -18.75 -6.41 -1.85
CA GLU A 99 -20.01 -5.68 -1.94
C GLU A 99 -20.12 -4.54 -0.93
N LYS A 100 -19.57 -4.74 0.27
CA LYS A 100 -19.61 -3.76 1.35
C LYS A 100 -18.67 -2.55 1.12
N TYR A 101 -17.47 -2.81 0.60
CA TYR A 101 -16.45 -1.81 0.37
C TYR A 101 -16.26 -1.60 -1.13
N SER A 102 -16.75 -0.48 -1.67
CA SER A 102 -16.52 -0.11 -3.07
C SER A 102 -15.02 0.02 -3.34
N ILE A 103 -14.47 -0.85 -4.16
CA ILE A 103 -13.05 -0.84 -4.51
C ILE A 103 -12.88 -0.14 -5.85
N ILE A 104 -12.05 0.90 -5.87
CA ILE A 104 -11.71 1.67 -7.06
C ILE A 104 -10.24 1.39 -7.36
N VAL A 105 -9.93 0.99 -8.58
CA VAL A 105 -8.56 0.85 -9.06
C VAL A 105 -8.27 1.94 -10.07
N ARG A 106 -7.15 2.62 -9.94
CA ARG A 106 -6.73 3.67 -10.87
C ARG A 106 -5.22 3.78 -10.98
N GLU A 107 -4.75 4.34 -12.08
CA GLU A 107 -3.37 4.74 -12.26
C GLU A 107 -3.08 6.00 -11.44
N LEU A 108 -1.88 6.06 -10.87
CA LEU A 108 -1.37 7.27 -10.24
C LEU A 108 -1.11 8.30 -11.34
N ASP A 109 -1.80 9.43 -11.27
CA ASP A 109 -1.69 10.48 -12.28
C ASP A 109 -0.32 11.14 -12.22
N SER A 110 0.47 10.99 -13.28
CA SER A 110 1.80 11.58 -13.39
C SER A 110 1.80 13.11 -13.39
N ASP A 111 0.68 13.72 -13.80
CA ASP A 111 0.53 15.17 -13.80
C ASP A 111 0.12 15.72 -12.42
N GLN A 112 -0.44 14.86 -11.60
CA GLN A 112 -0.80 15.15 -10.22
C GLN A 112 0.11 14.38 -9.25
N ARG A 113 1.41 14.40 -9.48
CA ARG A 113 2.40 13.74 -8.61
C ARG A 113 2.07 14.06 -7.15
N PRO A 114 1.37 13.18 -6.44
CA PRO A 114 1.10 13.46 -5.05
C PRO A 114 2.36 13.12 -4.26
N ASP A 115 3.03 14.14 -3.81
CA ASP A 115 4.01 14.08 -2.74
C ASP A 115 3.34 14.00 -1.37
N ASN A 116 2.15 13.42 -1.34
CA ASN A 116 1.24 13.45 -0.21
C ASN A 116 1.30 12.22 0.67
N SER A 117 2.28 11.35 0.49
CA SER A 117 2.56 10.22 1.37
C SER A 117 3.93 9.60 1.10
N ASP A 118 4.38 8.72 1.97
CA ASP A 118 5.70 8.09 1.98
C ASP A 118 6.05 7.20 0.77
N HIS A 119 5.14 7.05 -0.18
CA HIS A 119 5.46 6.44 -1.47
C HIS A 119 6.27 7.35 -2.39
N ALA A 120 6.11 8.67 -2.26
CA ALA A 120 6.68 9.63 -3.20
C ALA A 120 8.21 9.50 -3.37
N PRO A 121 9.03 9.36 -2.32
CA PRO A 121 10.47 9.15 -2.48
C PRO A 121 10.84 7.88 -3.23
N PHE A 122 10.00 6.84 -3.21
CA PHE A 122 10.23 5.57 -3.90
C PHE A 122 9.77 5.60 -5.34
N VAL A 123 8.65 6.27 -5.64
CA VAL A 123 7.99 6.27 -6.96
C VAL A 123 8.50 7.39 -7.84
N PHE A 124 8.71 8.59 -7.28
CA PHE A 124 9.06 9.80 -8.03
C PHE A 124 10.50 10.25 -7.82
N GLY A 125 11.27 9.50 -7.02
CA GLY A 125 12.58 9.94 -6.57
C GLY A 125 12.51 11.08 -5.55
N ILE A 126 13.63 11.39 -4.94
CA ILE A 126 13.73 12.38 -3.86
C ILE A 126 13.38 13.80 -4.33
N HIS A 127 13.63 14.09 -5.60
CA HIS A 127 13.34 15.37 -6.21
C HIS A 127 12.07 15.38 -7.06
N GLN A 128 11.29 14.31 -7.04
CA GLN A 128 10.06 14.15 -7.82
C GLN A 128 10.25 14.37 -9.33
N GLU A 129 11.47 14.24 -9.82
CA GLU A 129 11.84 14.46 -11.22
C GLU A 129 11.96 13.15 -12.01
N GLU A 130 12.07 12.02 -11.30
CA GLU A 130 12.35 10.71 -11.88
C GLU A 130 11.23 9.73 -11.50
N ALA A 131 10.29 9.53 -12.41
CA ALA A 131 9.23 8.52 -12.25
C ALA A 131 9.83 7.11 -12.42
N ASP A 132 9.27 6.13 -11.72
CA ASP A 132 9.67 4.72 -11.77
C ASP A 132 11.13 4.44 -11.37
N GLU A 133 11.73 5.28 -10.56
CA GLU A 133 13.15 5.18 -10.20
C GLU A 133 13.49 3.83 -9.55
N PHE A 134 12.60 3.27 -8.74
CA PHE A 134 12.87 2.06 -7.95
C PHE A 134 11.92 0.89 -8.24
N GLY A 135 11.32 0.86 -9.41
CA GLY A 135 10.48 -0.25 -9.83
C GLY A 135 9.00 -0.07 -9.51
N LEU A 136 8.32 -1.18 -9.28
CA LEU A 136 6.87 -1.23 -9.14
C LEU A 136 6.42 -0.66 -7.80
N ALA A 137 5.47 0.26 -7.81
CA ALA A 137 4.83 0.76 -6.61
C ALA A 137 3.30 0.63 -6.68
N MET A 138 2.71 0.25 -5.57
CA MET A 138 1.27 0.20 -5.38
C MET A 138 0.90 1.01 -4.15
N ILE A 139 -0.18 1.74 -4.22
CA ILE A 139 -0.63 2.64 -3.15
C ILE A 139 -2.06 2.30 -2.80
N CYS A 140 -2.35 2.22 -1.51
CA CYS A 140 -3.70 2.10 -1.00
C CYS A 140 -4.07 3.37 -0.25
N TYR A 141 -5.16 3.98 -0.66
CA TYR A 141 -5.80 5.07 0.07
C TYR A 141 -7.22 4.66 0.41
N GLY A 142 -7.56 4.73 1.69
CA GLY A 142 -8.95 4.78 2.11
C GLY A 142 -9.57 6.09 1.65
N SER A 143 -10.81 6.08 1.24
CA SER A 143 -11.54 7.31 1.04
C SER A 143 -11.79 7.95 2.42
N GLY A 144 -11.10 9.02 2.72
CA GLY A 144 -10.98 9.61 4.06
C GLY A 144 -12.29 9.82 4.80
N SER A 145 -12.23 9.76 6.11
CA SER A 145 -13.33 10.09 6.98
C SER A 145 -13.54 11.62 7.04
N SER A 146 -14.73 12.06 7.38
CA SER A 146 -15.02 13.48 7.60
C SER A 146 -14.26 14.06 8.80
N GLU A 147 -13.64 13.21 9.60
CA GLU A 147 -12.84 13.54 10.78
C GLU A 147 -11.33 13.66 10.49
N TYR A 148 -10.87 13.33 9.28
CA TYR A 148 -9.47 13.43 8.86
C TYR A 148 -8.84 14.77 9.25
N HIS A 149 -7.66 14.73 9.86
CA HIS A 149 -6.94 15.88 10.41
C HIS A 149 -7.70 16.65 11.51
N THR A 150 -8.63 16.02 12.20
CA THR A 150 -9.33 16.60 13.36
C THR A 150 -9.12 15.76 14.61
N TYR A 151 -9.44 16.33 15.79
CA TYR A 151 -9.38 15.60 17.06
C TYR A 151 -10.42 14.46 17.16
N LEU A 152 -11.36 14.39 16.24
CA LEU A 152 -12.36 13.33 16.14
C LEU A 152 -11.83 12.09 15.44
N ASP A 153 -10.69 12.20 14.73
CA ASP A 153 -10.00 11.07 14.13
C ASP A 153 -9.25 10.30 15.23
N ASN A 154 -9.90 9.33 15.81
CA ASN A 154 -9.41 8.55 16.94
C ASN A 154 -9.86 7.08 16.85
N MET A 155 -9.42 6.26 17.78
CA MET A 155 -9.69 4.82 17.80
C MET A 155 -11.17 4.41 17.87
N ASP A 156 -12.07 5.30 18.28
CA ASP A 156 -13.52 5.02 18.26
C ASP A 156 -14.07 4.87 16.84
N ARG A 157 -13.30 5.34 15.85
CA ARG A 157 -13.62 5.23 14.43
C ARG A 157 -12.92 4.07 13.73
N PHE A 158 -12.07 3.36 14.46
CA PHE A 158 -11.28 2.28 13.88
C PHE A 158 -12.17 1.10 13.47
N ASN A 159 -11.97 0.63 12.25
CA ASN A 159 -12.70 -0.50 11.68
C ASN A 159 -11.70 -1.55 11.16
N GLU A 160 -11.52 -2.62 11.93
CA GLU A 160 -10.60 -3.71 11.60
C GLU A 160 -10.98 -4.42 10.29
N GLU A 161 -12.27 -4.55 10.02
CA GLU A 161 -12.75 -5.23 8.81
C GLU A 161 -12.33 -4.47 7.56
N SER A 162 -12.41 -3.12 7.56
CA SER A 162 -12.01 -2.33 6.39
C SER A 162 -10.50 -2.45 6.11
N LEU A 163 -9.67 -2.56 7.14
CA LEU A 163 -8.24 -2.81 6.98
C LEU A 163 -7.95 -4.17 6.33
N SER A 164 -8.82 -5.16 6.54
CA SER A 164 -8.62 -6.48 5.97
C SER A 164 -8.67 -6.47 4.44
N VAL A 165 -9.40 -5.55 3.83
CA VAL A 165 -9.51 -5.44 2.35
C VAL A 165 -8.14 -5.25 1.71
N SER A 166 -7.42 -4.18 2.06
CA SER A 166 -6.08 -3.93 1.52
C SER A 166 -5.07 -4.98 2.01
N GLY A 167 -5.19 -5.43 3.25
CA GLY A 167 -4.35 -6.46 3.84
C GLY A 167 -4.45 -7.80 3.09
N ILE A 168 -5.64 -8.24 2.70
CA ILE A 168 -5.83 -9.47 1.94
C ILE A 168 -5.31 -9.30 0.51
N ILE A 169 -5.67 -8.21 -0.17
CA ILE A 169 -5.29 -7.98 -1.57
C ILE A 169 -3.76 -7.91 -1.71
N TYR A 170 -3.12 -7.01 -0.98
CA TYR A 170 -1.66 -6.84 -1.07
C TYR A 170 -0.89 -7.97 -0.38
N GLY A 171 -1.43 -8.54 0.70
CA GLY A 171 -0.84 -9.71 1.34
C GLY A 171 -0.79 -10.92 0.43
N SER A 172 -1.84 -11.15 -0.37
CA SER A 172 -1.86 -12.21 -1.38
C SER A 172 -0.81 -11.99 -2.46
N LEU A 173 -0.65 -10.76 -2.94
CA LEU A 173 0.39 -10.41 -3.89
C LEU A 173 1.79 -10.67 -3.34
N ILE A 174 2.09 -10.17 -2.14
CA ILE A 174 3.39 -10.39 -1.50
C ILE A 174 3.66 -11.88 -1.30
N ARG A 175 2.67 -12.63 -0.83
CA ARG A 175 2.80 -14.08 -0.67
C ARG A 175 3.15 -14.75 -1.99
N HIS A 176 2.45 -14.41 -3.07
CA HIS A 176 2.72 -14.97 -4.39
C HIS A 176 4.12 -14.62 -4.90
N LEU A 177 4.57 -13.40 -4.73
CA LEU A 177 5.91 -12.97 -5.13
C LEU A 177 7.03 -13.63 -4.30
N ALA A 178 6.80 -13.85 -3.02
CA ALA A 178 7.84 -14.31 -2.12
C ALA A 178 7.94 -15.85 -2.02
N TRP A 179 6.85 -16.58 -2.18
CA TRP A 179 6.82 -18.05 -2.09
C TRP A 179 6.36 -18.78 -3.37
N GLY A 180 5.99 -18.06 -4.44
CA GLY A 180 5.64 -18.64 -5.75
C GLY A 180 4.18 -19.00 -5.82
#